data_6362c8b2c955d8fd782d772d0432b2e0
#
_entry.id   6362c8b2c955d8fd782d772d0432b2e0
#
_cell.length_a   1.000
_cell.length_b   1.000
_cell.length_c   1.000
_cell.angle_alpha   90.00
_cell.angle_beta   90.00
_cell.angle_gamma   90.00
#
_symmetry.space_group_name_H-M   'P 1'
#
loop_
_entity.id
_entity.type
_entity.pdbx_description
1 polymer ?
#
loop_
_entity_poly.entity_id
_entity_poly.type
_entity_poly.pdbx_seq_one_letter_code
_entity_poly.pdbx_strand_id
1 'polypeptide(L)'
;IVAWSVPFASAGSGRNRLWRISAPQQGGKRPCFAAGNRYKAQRGACMIRIALVEDDPACREQLRGYLDRYGKESGEKLSVTTFADGDEIALHYTADYDIILMDIEMKFMDGMTAAELIREKDDSVVIIFITNSPQYAIKGYAVDAMDYVLKPVSYYAFSQRIKRAAARLERRRQRRYLTVFARDGTHRVPCSDVLYIEVQGHELFYHLKDGVLPAAGTMKEAEEAVDPLTFFRCHKGCLVNLEQVDGIRGDDVIVAGEAVPLSRARKKAFLDAFNNYISEVGK
;
A
#
# COMPACT_ATOMS: atom_id res chain seq x y z
N ILE A 1 -36.16 -24.00 23.32
CA ILE A 1 -37.03 -22.89 23.74
C ILE A 1 -36.58 -22.50 25.16
N VAL A 2 -35.72 -21.51 25.33
CA VAL A 2 -35.50 -20.83 26.62
C VAL A 2 -35.36 -19.34 26.32
N ALA A 3 -36.38 -18.60 26.74
CA ALA A 3 -36.43 -17.15 26.65
C ALA A 3 -35.58 -16.54 27.77
N TRP A 4 -34.75 -15.56 27.48
CA TRP A 4 -34.13 -14.68 28.45
C TRP A 4 -34.70 -13.28 28.32
N SER A 5 -35.45 -12.89 29.36
CA SER A 5 -36.03 -11.58 29.58
C SER A 5 -34.95 -10.60 30.04
N VAL A 6 -34.89 -9.42 29.43
CA VAL A 6 -34.04 -8.29 29.83
C VAL A 6 -34.94 -7.32 30.67
N PRO A 7 -34.53 -6.86 31.85
CA PRO A 7 -35.24 -5.78 32.52
C PRO A 7 -34.75 -4.41 32.04
N PHE A 8 -35.68 -3.57 31.65
CA PHE A 8 -35.55 -2.13 31.44
C PHE A 8 -35.27 -1.44 32.80
N ALA A 9 -34.23 -0.59 32.82
CA ALA A 9 -34.04 0.36 33.91
C ALA A 9 -33.75 1.77 33.35
N SER A 10 -34.47 2.69 33.91
CA SER A 10 -34.75 4.08 33.56
C SER A 10 -33.59 5.04 33.69
N ALA A 11 -33.76 6.16 33.01
CA ALA A 11 -32.92 7.36 32.90
C ALA A 11 -32.46 7.95 34.26
N GLY A 12 -31.21 8.43 34.29
CA GLY A 12 -30.64 9.26 35.35
C GLY A 12 -29.52 10.14 34.78
N SER A 13 -29.69 11.44 34.96
CA SER A 13 -28.92 12.59 34.51
C SER A 13 -27.46 12.64 34.92
N GLY A 14 -26.61 13.10 34.01
CA GLY A 14 -25.49 14.01 34.25
C GLY A 14 -24.32 13.56 35.11
N ARG A 15 -23.14 13.47 34.50
CA ARG A 15 -21.85 14.05 34.93
C ARG A 15 -20.69 13.34 34.24
N ASN A 16 -19.71 14.11 33.87
CA ASN A 16 -18.36 13.75 33.37
C ASN A 16 -17.90 12.36 33.78
N ARG A 17 -17.87 11.42 32.84
CA ARG A 17 -17.15 10.16 33.03
C ARG A 17 -15.76 10.29 32.48
N LEU A 18 -14.82 10.50 33.38
CA LEU A 18 -13.45 10.07 33.22
C LEU A 18 -13.48 8.57 32.88
N TRP A 19 -12.99 8.22 31.69
CA TRP A 19 -12.82 6.83 31.28
C TRP A 19 -11.75 6.19 32.17
N ARG A 20 -12.16 5.54 33.24
CA ARG A 20 -11.33 4.54 33.92
C ARG A 20 -11.53 3.25 33.14
N ILE A 21 -10.52 2.90 32.35
CA ILE A 21 -10.37 1.53 31.86
C ILE A 21 -10.07 0.69 33.10
N SER A 22 -11.06 -0.10 33.55
CA SER A 22 -10.84 -1.12 34.58
C SER A 22 -9.94 -2.18 33.98
N ALA A 23 -8.66 -2.17 34.39
CA ALA A 23 -7.81 -3.30 34.15
C ALA A 23 -8.44 -4.54 34.79
N PRO A 24 -8.52 -5.69 34.09
CA PRO A 24 -8.92 -6.92 34.73
C PRO A 24 -7.81 -7.31 35.73
N GLN A 25 -8.13 -7.15 37.03
CA GLN A 25 -7.36 -7.78 38.09
C GLN A 25 -7.70 -9.27 38.09
N GLN A 26 -6.89 -10.07 37.40
CA GLN A 26 -6.74 -11.47 37.72
C GLN A 26 -5.29 -11.85 37.49
N GLY A 27 -4.65 -12.36 38.54
CA GLY A 27 -3.29 -12.87 38.57
C GLY A 27 -3.11 -14.03 37.59
N GLY A 28 -2.77 -13.74 36.37
CA GLY A 28 -2.25 -14.65 35.38
C GLY A 28 -0.94 -14.07 34.90
N LYS A 29 0.13 -14.86 34.94
CA LYS A 29 1.43 -14.54 34.41
C LYS A 29 1.24 -13.87 33.05
N ARG A 30 1.65 -12.60 32.93
CA ARG A 30 1.76 -11.94 31.62
C ARG A 30 2.55 -12.88 30.74
N PRO A 31 2.08 -13.22 29.54
CA PRO A 31 2.94 -13.92 28.61
C PRO A 31 4.14 -12.99 28.39
N CYS A 32 5.30 -13.39 28.88
CA CYS A 32 6.54 -12.81 28.40
C CYS A 32 6.53 -13.09 26.90
N PHE A 33 6.26 -12.06 26.11
CA PHE A 33 6.57 -12.11 24.69
C PHE A 33 8.04 -12.48 24.60
N ALA A 34 8.31 -13.73 24.34
CA ALA A 34 9.57 -14.11 23.76
C ALA A 34 9.61 -13.33 22.44
N ALA A 35 10.31 -12.19 22.49
CA ALA A 35 10.65 -11.37 21.33
C ALA A 35 11.53 -12.21 20.38
N GLY A 36 10.95 -13.26 19.83
CA GLY A 36 11.48 -14.05 18.75
C GLY A 36 11.35 -13.25 17.48
N ASN A 37 12.26 -12.29 17.32
CA ASN A 37 12.95 -11.90 16.11
C ASN A 37 12.22 -12.14 14.74
N ARG A 38 10.87 -11.96 14.65
CA ARG A 38 10.13 -12.10 13.38
C ARG A 38 10.32 -10.91 12.43
N TYR A 39 10.69 -9.76 12.95
CA TYR A 39 10.90 -8.53 12.18
C TYR A 39 12.36 -8.22 11.92
N LYS A 40 13.27 -9.22 11.91
CA LYS A 40 14.62 -8.99 11.41
C LYS A 40 14.51 -8.57 9.95
N ALA A 41 14.81 -7.30 9.73
CA ALA A 41 14.95 -6.70 8.42
C ALA A 41 15.85 -7.57 7.53
N GLN A 42 15.25 -8.43 6.71
CA GLN A 42 15.92 -8.90 5.51
C GLN A 42 16.00 -7.67 4.58
N ARG A 43 17.13 -6.97 4.64
CA ARG A 43 17.62 -6.17 3.52
C ARG A 43 18.06 -7.15 2.42
N GLY A 44 17.16 -7.97 1.92
CA GLY A 44 17.29 -8.62 0.64
C GLY A 44 16.97 -7.57 -0.40
N ALA A 45 17.88 -7.26 -1.31
CA ALA A 45 17.57 -6.49 -2.50
C ALA A 45 16.37 -7.16 -3.17
N CYS A 46 15.19 -6.52 -3.06
CA CYS A 46 13.95 -7.06 -3.60
C CYS A 46 14.07 -7.03 -5.11
N MET A 47 13.86 -8.17 -5.75
CA MET A 47 13.92 -8.31 -7.20
C MET A 47 12.78 -7.54 -7.85
N ILE A 48 13.06 -6.69 -8.82
CA ILE A 48 12.07 -5.97 -9.63
C ILE A 48 11.71 -6.87 -10.81
N ARG A 49 10.43 -7.23 -10.93
CA ARG A 49 9.92 -8.07 -12.01
C ARG A 49 9.44 -7.18 -13.16
N ILE A 50 10.05 -7.32 -14.32
CA ILE A 50 9.79 -6.50 -15.50
C ILE A 50 9.24 -7.36 -16.62
N ALA A 51 8.09 -6.99 -17.17
CA ALA A 51 7.61 -7.49 -18.45
C ALA A 51 8.09 -6.56 -19.57
N LEU A 52 8.68 -7.13 -20.61
CA LEU A 52 9.08 -6.42 -21.83
C LEU A 52 8.26 -6.98 -23.00
N VAL A 53 7.35 -6.16 -23.52
CA VAL A 53 6.40 -6.51 -24.58
C VAL A 53 6.78 -5.76 -25.85
N GLU A 54 7.29 -6.46 -26.84
CA GLU A 54 7.85 -5.88 -28.07
C GLU A 54 7.84 -6.94 -29.17
N ASP A 55 7.21 -6.68 -30.32
CA ASP A 55 7.10 -7.64 -31.41
C ASP A 55 8.36 -7.71 -32.29
N ASP A 56 9.12 -6.58 -32.41
CA ASP A 56 10.41 -6.57 -33.11
C ASP A 56 11.51 -7.25 -32.26
N PRO A 57 12.04 -8.41 -32.71
CA PRO A 57 13.07 -9.13 -31.98
C PRO A 57 14.36 -8.33 -31.78
N ALA A 58 14.73 -7.44 -32.72
CA ALA A 58 15.94 -6.65 -32.60
C ALA A 58 15.79 -5.55 -31.54
N CYS A 59 14.65 -4.87 -31.53
CA CYS A 59 14.31 -3.89 -30.51
C CYS A 59 14.20 -4.55 -29.13
N ARG A 60 13.56 -5.69 -29.04
CA ARG A 60 13.39 -6.47 -27.79
C ARG A 60 14.75 -6.85 -27.19
N GLU A 61 15.68 -7.34 -28.00
CA GLU A 61 17.04 -7.69 -27.53
C GLU A 61 17.84 -6.45 -27.11
N GLN A 62 17.71 -5.34 -27.83
CA GLN A 62 18.34 -4.07 -27.46
C GLN A 62 17.84 -3.57 -26.10
N LEU A 63 16.53 -3.55 -25.88
CA LEU A 63 15.92 -3.11 -24.62
C LEU A 63 16.29 -4.04 -23.47
N ARG A 64 16.34 -5.34 -23.71
CA ARG A 64 16.83 -6.33 -22.75
C ARG A 64 18.28 -6.07 -22.36
N GLY A 65 19.13 -5.80 -23.34
CA GLY A 65 20.53 -5.41 -23.09
C GLY A 65 20.65 -4.12 -22.26
N TYR A 66 19.73 -3.18 -22.44
CA TYR A 66 19.67 -1.96 -21.61
C TYR A 66 19.26 -2.26 -20.18
N LEU A 67 18.30 -3.18 -19.94
CA LEU A 67 17.91 -3.62 -18.60
C LEU A 67 19.06 -4.33 -17.89
N ASP A 68 19.77 -5.24 -18.59
CA ASP A 68 20.91 -5.95 -18.02
C ASP A 68 22.05 -4.99 -17.63
N ARG A 69 22.30 -3.99 -18.47
CA ARG A 69 23.27 -2.93 -18.18
C ARG A 69 22.84 -2.09 -16.98
N TYR A 70 21.58 -1.66 -16.93
CA TYR A 70 21.04 -0.89 -15.83
C TYR A 70 21.14 -1.65 -14.50
N GLY A 71 20.76 -2.93 -14.47
CA GLY A 71 20.87 -3.77 -13.27
C GLY A 71 22.31 -3.85 -12.74
N LYS A 72 23.31 -3.97 -13.65
CA LYS A 72 24.73 -3.97 -13.27
C LYS A 72 25.21 -2.62 -12.74
N GLU A 73 24.78 -1.50 -13.36
CA GLU A 73 25.19 -0.14 -12.96
C GLU A 73 24.50 0.31 -11.65
N SER A 74 23.23 -0.04 -11.44
CA SER A 74 22.46 0.37 -10.27
C SER A 74 22.61 -0.57 -9.06
N GLY A 75 23.05 -1.81 -9.29
CA GLY A 75 23.07 -2.87 -8.28
C GLY A 75 21.69 -3.45 -7.97
N GLU A 76 20.66 -3.07 -8.71
CA GLU A 76 19.30 -3.60 -8.56
C GLU A 76 19.18 -4.99 -9.20
N LYS A 77 18.46 -5.88 -8.53
CA LYS A 77 18.15 -7.21 -9.08
C LYS A 77 16.90 -7.11 -9.95
N LEU A 78 17.06 -7.37 -11.24
CA LEU A 78 15.98 -7.36 -12.21
C LEU A 78 15.66 -8.80 -12.65
N SER A 79 14.38 -9.12 -12.79
CA SER A 79 13.89 -10.32 -13.46
C SER A 79 13.07 -9.88 -14.66
N VAL A 80 13.54 -10.20 -15.86
CA VAL A 80 12.93 -9.76 -17.12
C VAL A 80 12.27 -10.93 -17.82
N THR A 81 10.96 -10.82 -18.05
CA THR A 81 10.19 -11.72 -18.90
C THR A 81 9.83 -11.00 -20.19
N THR A 82 10.03 -11.63 -21.33
CA THR A 82 9.74 -11.03 -22.64
C THR A 82 8.49 -11.65 -23.28
N PHE A 83 7.71 -10.79 -23.92
CA PHE A 83 6.51 -11.15 -24.68
C PHE A 83 6.65 -10.60 -26.11
N ALA A 84 6.10 -11.29 -27.08
CA ALA A 84 6.17 -10.89 -28.48
C ALA A 84 4.94 -10.10 -28.94
N ASP A 85 3.86 -10.08 -28.14
CA ASP A 85 2.62 -9.36 -28.47
C ASP A 85 1.82 -9.03 -27.21
N GLY A 86 0.86 -8.10 -27.32
CA GLY A 86 0.02 -7.66 -26.23
C GLY A 86 -0.92 -8.71 -25.67
N ASP A 87 -1.39 -9.64 -26.52
CA ASP A 87 -2.28 -10.72 -26.11
C ASP A 87 -1.58 -11.75 -25.20
N GLU A 88 -0.28 -12.01 -25.43
CA GLU A 88 0.49 -12.94 -24.59
C GLU A 88 0.52 -12.50 -23.13
N ILE A 89 0.63 -11.22 -22.86
CA ILE A 89 0.65 -10.69 -21.48
C ILE A 89 -0.76 -10.44 -20.95
N ALA A 90 -1.68 -9.84 -21.73
CA ALA A 90 -2.96 -9.36 -21.22
C ALA A 90 -3.93 -10.48 -20.86
N LEU A 91 -4.00 -11.55 -21.71
CA LEU A 91 -4.94 -12.64 -21.51
C LEU A 91 -4.66 -13.47 -20.25
N HIS A 92 -3.39 -13.62 -19.90
CA HIS A 92 -2.94 -14.43 -18.75
C HIS A 92 -2.31 -13.61 -17.64
N TYR A 93 -2.63 -12.32 -17.57
CA TYR A 93 -2.07 -11.42 -16.56
C TYR A 93 -2.52 -11.80 -15.14
N THR A 94 -1.53 -12.01 -14.27
CA THR A 94 -1.71 -12.46 -12.88
C THR A 94 -1.14 -11.48 -11.85
N ALA A 95 -0.95 -10.19 -12.23
CA ALA A 95 -0.37 -9.14 -11.38
C ALA A 95 1.04 -9.46 -10.83
N ASP A 96 1.84 -10.20 -11.62
CA ASP A 96 3.16 -10.67 -11.22
C ASP A 96 4.30 -9.72 -11.54
N TYR A 97 4.02 -8.59 -12.21
CA TYR A 97 5.03 -7.64 -12.65
C TYR A 97 4.96 -6.33 -11.86
N ASP A 98 6.14 -5.75 -11.62
CA ASP A 98 6.29 -4.44 -10.99
C ASP A 98 6.33 -3.32 -12.04
N ILE A 99 6.91 -3.60 -13.23
CA ILE A 99 7.04 -2.67 -14.37
C ILE A 99 6.69 -3.42 -15.65
N ILE A 100 5.94 -2.77 -16.53
CA ILE A 100 5.69 -3.24 -17.89
C ILE A 100 6.26 -2.21 -18.86
N LEU A 101 7.17 -2.64 -19.73
CA LEU A 101 7.68 -1.88 -20.87
C LEU A 101 6.96 -2.43 -22.09
N MET A 102 6.22 -1.58 -22.82
CA MET A 102 5.29 -2.06 -23.83
C MET A 102 5.37 -1.21 -25.10
N ASP A 103 5.54 -1.85 -26.23
CA ASP A 103 5.25 -1.19 -27.50
C ASP A 103 3.75 -1.04 -27.69
N ILE A 104 3.32 -0.05 -28.45
CA ILE A 104 1.92 0.15 -28.82
C ILE A 104 1.60 -0.56 -30.11
N GLU A 105 2.46 -0.43 -31.13
CA GLU A 105 2.23 -0.99 -32.44
C GLU A 105 2.68 -2.44 -32.51
N MET A 106 1.78 -3.38 -32.23
CA MET A 106 2.00 -4.81 -32.30
C MET A 106 0.99 -5.51 -33.20
N LYS A 107 1.28 -6.74 -33.57
CA LYS A 107 0.60 -7.44 -34.69
C LYS A 107 -0.83 -7.90 -34.35
N PHE A 108 -1.06 -8.48 -33.18
CA PHE A 108 -2.35 -9.10 -32.80
C PHE A 108 -3.13 -8.21 -31.84
N MET A 109 -2.51 -7.73 -30.77
CA MET A 109 -3.14 -6.82 -29.83
C MET A 109 -2.22 -5.62 -29.60
N ASP A 110 -2.73 -4.42 -29.88
CA ASP A 110 -1.98 -3.20 -29.62
C ASP A 110 -1.76 -2.97 -28.11
N GLY A 111 -0.67 -2.26 -27.78
CA GLY A 111 -0.26 -2.05 -26.40
C GLY A 111 -1.23 -1.22 -25.57
N MET A 112 -2.08 -0.37 -26.21
CA MET A 112 -3.10 0.39 -25.47
C MET A 112 -4.21 -0.53 -24.98
N THR A 113 -4.74 -1.37 -25.89
CA THR A 113 -5.75 -2.38 -25.55
C THR A 113 -5.23 -3.36 -24.49
N ALA A 114 -3.98 -3.81 -24.63
CA ALA A 114 -3.34 -4.67 -23.62
C ALA A 114 -3.24 -3.97 -22.26
N ALA A 115 -2.85 -2.69 -22.24
CA ALA A 115 -2.75 -1.90 -21.01
C ALA A 115 -4.12 -1.68 -20.34
N GLU A 116 -5.19 -1.45 -21.10
CA GLU A 116 -6.57 -1.34 -20.59
C GLU A 116 -6.99 -2.63 -19.87
N LEU A 117 -6.80 -3.79 -20.49
CA LEU A 117 -7.10 -5.10 -19.89
C LEU A 117 -6.25 -5.40 -18.64
N ILE A 118 -5.00 -4.96 -18.64
CA ILE A 118 -4.13 -5.08 -17.46
C ILE A 118 -4.64 -4.19 -16.33
N ARG A 119 -5.06 -2.95 -16.62
CA ARG A 119 -5.60 -2.02 -15.63
C ARG A 119 -6.89 -2.50 -14.98
N GLU A 120 -7.72 -3.27 -15.68
CA GLU A 120 -8.90 -3.91 -15.08
C GLU A 120 -8.55 -4.88 -13.94
N LYS A 121 -7.31 -5.45 -13.96
CA LYS A 121 -6.83 -6.43 -12.98
C LYS A 121 -5.81 -5.86 -11.99
N ASP A 122 -5.04 -4.84 -12.40
CA ASP A 122 -3.93 -4.27 -11.63
C ASP A 122 -3.75 -2.77 -11.96
N ASP A 123 -4.25 -1.91 -11.10
CA ASP A 123 -4.09 -0.46 -11.16
C ASP A 123 -2.69 -0.01 -10.71
N SER A 124 -1.94 -0.92 -10.09
CA SER A 124 -0.71 -0.63 -9.37
C SER A 124 0.57 -0.80 -10.18
N VAL A 125 0.57 -1.65 -11.21
CA VAL A 125 1.75 -1.91 -12.03
C VAL A 125 2.20 -0.63 -12.78
N VAL A 126 3.50 -0.42 -12.86
CA VAL A 126 4.05 0.73 -13.60
C VAL A 126 4.10 0.39 -15.08
N ILE A 127 3.36 1.12 -15.93
CA ILE A 127 3.40 0.96 -17.39
C ILE A 127 4.21 2.10 -18.01
N ILE A 128 5.14 1.76 -18.89
CA ILE A 128 5.94 2.68 -19.70
C ILE A 128 5.82 2.24 -21.16
N PHE A 129 5.28 3.10 -22.00
CA PHE A 129 5.23 2.84 -23.44
C PHE A 129 6.52 3.20 -24.13
N ILE A 130 6.97 2.33 -25.06
CA ILE A 130 8.17 2.53 -25.90
C ILE A 130 7.76 2.25 -27.34
N THR A 131 7.55 3.27 -28.15
CA THR A 131 6.91 3.12 -29.47
C THR A 131 7.38 4.13 -30.50
N ASN A 132 7.11 3.86 -31.77
CA ASN A 132 7.35 4.81 -32.88
C ASN A 132 6.22 5.86 -33.02
N SER A 133 5.06 5.66 -32.42
CA SER A 133 3.84 6.43 -32.69
C SER A 133 3.59 7.56 -31.70
N PRO A 134 3.95 8.82 -32.00
CA PRO A 134 3.77 9.95 -31.08
C PRO A 134 2.31 10.29 -30.78
N GLN A 135 1.39 9.91 -31.66
CA GLN A 135 -0.05 10.21 -31.56
C GLN A 135 -0.74 9.58 -30.35
N TYR A 136 -0.18 8.51 -29.79
CA TYR A 136 -0.74 7.83 -28.63
C TYR A 136 -0.31 8.42 -27.29
N ALA A 137 0.59 9.40 -27.27
CA ALA A 137 1.03 10.04 -26.03
C ALA A 137 -0.14 10.62 -25.20
N ILE A 138 -1.16 11.18 -25.87
CA ILE A 138 -2.36 11.72 -25.21
C ILE A 138 -3.23 10.58 -24.66
N LYS A 139 -3.34 9.46 -25.37
CA LYS A 139 -4.14 8.30 -24.94
C LYS A 139 -3.51 7.55 -23.78
N GLY A 140 -2.19 7.63 -23.60
CA GLY A 140 -1.48 7.01 -22.47
C GLY A 140 -1.95 7.49 -21.10
N TYR A 141 -2.54 8.68 -21.00
CA TYR A 141 -3.19 9.16 -19.78
C TYR A 141 -4.42 8.34 -19.37
N ALA A 142 -5.13 7.74 -20.32
CA ALA A 142 -6.32 6.94 -20.03
C ALA A 142 -6.01 5.66 -19.24
N VAL A 143 -4.79 5.13 -19.39
CA VAL A 143 -4.33 3.92 -18.70
C VAL A 143 -3.34 4.22 -17.56
N ASP A 144 -3.25 5.47 -17.10
CA ASP A 144 -2.29 5.92 -16.09
C ASP A 144 -0.86 5.41 -16.35
N ALA A 145 -0.40 5.53 -17.61
CA ALA A 145 0.98 5.19 -17.95
C ALA A 145 1.92 6.20 -17.30
N MET A 146 2.99 5.68 -16.69
CA MET A 146 3.96 6.52 -15.99
C MET A 146 4.78 7.39 -16.94
N ASP A 147 5.10 6.86 -18.13
CA ASP A 147 5.94 7.57 -19.11
C ASP A 147 5.69 7.03 -20.52
N TYR A 148 6.10 7.84 -21.50
CA TYR A 148 5.97 7.56 -22.91
C TYR A 148 7.30 7.88 -23.61
N VAL A 149 7.87 6.90 -24.29
CA VAL A 149 9.21 7.00 -24.88
C VAL A 149 9.13 6.73 -26.38
N LEU A 150 9.58 7.71 -27.16
CA LEU A 150 9.65 7.53 -28.61
C LEU A 150 10.93 6.78 -29.01
N LYS A 151 10.81 5.82 -29.92
CA LYS A 151 11.92 5.16 -30.61
C LYS A 151 12.52 6.15 -31.65
N PRO A 152 13.85 6.17 -31.88
CA PRO A 152 14.87 5.30 -31.28
C PRO A 152 15.26 5.71 -29.84
N VAL A 153 15.34 4.73 -28.97
CA VAL A 153 15.57 4.95 -27.53
C VAL A 153 17.08 4.92 -27.24
N SER A 154 17.62 6.01 -26.68
CA SER A 154 18.97 5.99 -26.15
C SER A 154 19.01 5.33 -24.78
N TYR A 155 20.14 4.65 -24.46
CA TYR A 155 20.32 4.06 -23.12
C TYR A 155 20.14 5.08 -22.00
N TYR A 156 20.65 6.29 -22.17
CA TYR A 156 20.51 7.35 -21.15
C TYR A 156 19.04 7.67 -20.88
N ALA A 157 18.27 7.93 -21.93
CA ALA A 157 16.85 8.23 -21.81
C ALA A 157 16.07 7.05 -21.15
N PHE A 158 16.38 5.83 -21.54
CA PHE A 158 15.81 4.61 -21.00
C PHE A 158 16.13 4.44 -19.52
N SER A 159 17.41 4.50 -19.15
CA SER A 159 17.84 4.28 -17.76
C SER A 159 17.24 5.28 -16.78
N GLN A 160 17.03 6.55 -17.19
CA GLN A 160 16.37 7.55 -16.34
C GLN A 160 14.90 7.19 -16.05
N ARG A 161 14.19 6.58 -17.00
CA ARG A 161 12.79 6.15 -16.81
C ARG A 161 12.70 4.94 -15.90
N ILE A 162 13.57 3.95 -16.12
CA ILE A 162 13.64 2.78 -15.22
C ILE A 162 14.01 3.22 -13.80
N LYS A 163 14.95 4.14 -13.64
CA LYS A 163 15.30 4.70 -12.32
C LYS A 163 14.11 5.38 -11.63
N ARG A 164 13.30 6.15 -12.37
CA ARG A 164 12.07 6.75 -11.82
C ARG A 164 11.05 5.70 -11.42
N ALA A 165 10.86 4.67 -12.26
CA ALA A 165 9.97 3.57 -11.97
C ALA A 165 10.40 2.80 -10.72
N ALA A 166 11.67 2.43 -10.62
CA ALA A 166 12.24 1.77 -9.45
C ALA A 166 12.08 2.63 -8.17
N ALA A 167 12.32 3.94 -8.25
CA ALA A 167 12.11 4.85 -7.13
C ALA A 167 10.63 4.96 -6.72
N ARG A 168 9.68 4.91 -7.67
CA ARG A 168 8.23 4.87 -7.39
C ARG A 168 7.85 3.59 -6.65
N LEU A 169 8.37 2.44 -7.12
CA LEU A 169 8.17 1.13 -6.47
C LEU A 169 8.76 1.09 -5.06
N GLU A 170 9.98 1.60 -4.89
CA GLU A 170 10.62 1.63 -3.56
C GLU A 170 9.83 2.51 -2.58
N ARG A 171 9.34 3.69 -2.99
CA ARG A 171 8.45 4.53 -2.18
C ARG A 171 7.17 3.80 -1.79
N ARG A 172 6.53 3.06 -2.73
CA ARG A 172 5.36 2.23 -2.43
C ARG A 172 5.68 1.12 -1.43
N ARG A 173 6.83 0.45 -1.60
CA ARG A 173 7.30 -0.59 -0.67
C ARG A 173 7.63 -0.04 0.71
N GLN A 174 8.21 1.17 0.79
CA GLN A 174 8.47 1.84 2.06
C GLN A 174 7.17 2.20 2.76
N ARG A 175 6.15 2.68 2.05
CA ARG A 175 4.83 2.94 2.61
C ARG A 175 4.08 1.70 3.08
N ARG A 176 4.44 0.51 2.57
CA ARG A 176 3.90 -0.76 3.06
C ARG A 176 4.46 -1.19 4.41
N TYR A 177 5.51 -0.54 4.90
CA TYR A 177 6.13 -0.83 6.18
C TYR A 177 6.38 0.45 6.97
N LEU A 178 6.02 0.42 8.25
CA LEU A 178 6.39 1.46 9.20
C LEU A 178 7.70 1.08 9.89
N THR A 179 8.56 2.08 10.08
CA THR A 179 9.72 1.94 10.96
C THR A 179 9.34 2.53 12.33
N VAL A 180 9.18 1.68 13.31
CA VAL A 180 8.76 2.06 14.67
C VAL A 180 9.96 1.98 15.60
N PHE A 181 10.27 3.08 16.28
CA PHE A 181 11.36 3.16 17.26
C PHE A 181 10.82 2.87 18.65
N ALA A 182 10.83 1.58 19.02
CA ALA A 182 10.40 1.10 20.31
C ALA A 182 11.56 1.07 21.33
N ARG A 183 11.25 0.86 22.61
CA ARG A 183 12.27 0.83 23.69
C ARG A 183 13.26 -0.32 23.55
N ASP A 184 12.84 -1.42 22.94
CA ASP A 184 13.62 -2.64 22.73
C ASP A 184 14.38 -2.64 21.38
N GLY A 185 14.22 -1.60 20.57
CA GLY A 185 14.89 -1.47 19.28
C GLY A 185 14.05 -0.88 18.17
N THR A 186 14.53 -1.03 16.95
CA THR A 186 13.83 -0.56 15.75
C THR A 186 13.08 -1.73 15.12
N HIS A 187 11.77 -1.57 14.96
CA HIS A 187 10.89 -2.55 14.35
C HIS A 187 10.45 -2.08 12.96
N ARG A 188 10.41 -3.01 12.02
CA ARG A 188 9.80 -2.79 10.70
C ARG A 188 8.49 -3.54 10.65
N VAL A 189 7.39 -2.79 10.77
CA VAL A 189 6.03 -3.33 10.87
C VAL A 189 5.31 -3.17 9.54
N PRO A 190 4.72 -4.23 8.96
CA PRO A 190 3.85 -4.10 7.80
C PRO A 190 2.67 -3.18 8.12
N CYS A 191 2.36 -2.23 7.23
CA CYS A 191 1.20 -1.34 7.41
C CYS A 191 -0.12 -2.13 7.48
N SER A 192 -0.22 -3.25 6.75
CA SER A 192 -1.38 -4.16 6.78
C SER A 192 -1.62 -4.82 8.15
N ASP A 193 -0.59 -4.87 9.00
CA ASP A 193 -0.70 -5.44 10.33
C ASP A 193 -1.05 -4.40 11.39
N VAL A 194 -0.98 -3.11 11.05
CA VAL A 194 -1.36 -2.01 11.94
C VAL A 194 -2.87 -1.81 11.86
N LEU A 195 -3.56 -1.96 12.99
CA LEU A 195 -4.98 -1.71 13.13
C LEU A 195 -5.26 -0.21 13.31
N TYR A 196 -4.63 0.36 14.31
CA TYR A 196 -4.66 1.80 14.59
C TYR A 196 -3.47 2.19 15.44
N ILE A 197 -3.21 3.50 15.53
CA ILE A 197 -2.16 4.08 16.37
C ILE A 197 -2.83 5.06 17.32
N GLU A 198 -2.54 4.95 18.60
CA GLU A 198 -3.04 5.91 19.58
C GLU A 198 -1.89 6.56 20.37
N VAL A 199 -2.14 7.75 20.92
CA VAL A 199 -1.25 8.41 21.86
C VAL A 199 -1.84 8.33 23.25
N GLN A 200 -1.03 7.86 24.22
CA GLN A 200 -1.36 7.88 25.63
C GLN A 200 -0.22 8.60 26.38
N GLY A 201 -0.54 9.77 26.95
CA GLY A 201 0.48 10.63 27.55
C GLY A 201 1.48 11.15 26.52
N HIS A 202 2.71 10.65 26.55
CA HIS A 202 3.80 11.01 25.65
C HIS A 202 4.32 9.82 24.84
N GLU A 203 3.60 8.73 24.81
CA GLU A 203 3.97 7.52 24.07
C GLU A 203 2.92 7.20 23.00
N LEU A 204 3.39 6.65 21.88
CA LEU A 204 2.58 6.08 20.83
C LEU A 204 2.41 4.58 21.08
N PHE A 205 1.20 4.08 20.85
CA PHE A 205 0.88 2.67 20.90
C PHE A 205 0.39 2.24 19.53
N TYR A 206 1.17 1.40 18.86
CA TYR A 206 0.80 0.79 17.59
C TYR A 206 0.05 -0.50 17.90
N HIS A 207 -1.27 -0.50 17.70
CA HIS A 207 -2.10 -1.69 17.83
C HIS A 207 -1.96 -2.52 16.56
N LEU A 208 -1.41 -3.71 16.70
CA LEU A 208 -1.13 -4.64 15.62
C LEU A 208 -2.06 -5.85 15.73
N LYS A 209 -2.20 -6.62 14.64
CA LYS A 209 -2.97 -7.86 14.62
C LYS A 209 -2.54 -8.88 15.68
N ASP A 210 -1.26 -8.84 16.08
CA ASP A 210 -0.64 -9.78 17.02
C ASP A 210 -0.25 -9.16 18.36
N GLY A 211 -0.62 -7.91 18.64
CA GLY A 211 -0.34 -7.24 19.90
C GLY A 211 -0.17 -5.74 19.83
N VAL A 212 0.40 -5.14 20.85
CA VAL A 212 0.61 -3.69 20.94
C VAL A 212 2.10 -3.39 21.08
N LEU A 213 2.60 -2.47 20.25
CA LEU A 213 4.00 -2.04 20.25
C LEU A 213 4.09 -0.59 20.74
N PRO A 214 4.58 -0.34 21.98
CA PRO A 214 4.80 1.00 22.47
C PRO A 214 6.06 1.61 21.88
N ALA A 215 5.98 2.90 21.51
CA ALA A 215 7.08 3.61 20.87
C ALA A 215 7.15 5.07 21.32
N ALA A 216 8.35 5.63 21.27
CA ALA A 216 8.53 7.07 21.43
C ALA A 216 8.14 7.81 20.15
N GLY A 217 7.51 8.98 20.29
CA GLY A 217 7.15 9.80 19.13
C GLY A 217 5.87 10.59 19.35
N THR A 218 5.50 11.34 18.32
CA THR A 218 4.30 12.17 18.32
C THR A 218 3.31 11.66 17.29
N MET A 219 2.02 11.94 17.50
CA MET A 219 0.97 11.62 16.53
C MET A 219 1.21 12.27 15.15
N LYS A 220 1.86 13.44 15.12
CA LYS A 220 2.22 14.11 13.87
C LYS A 220 3.26 13.33 13.09
N GLU A 221 4.31 12.85 13.75
CA GLU A 221 5.34 12.00 13.13
C GLU A 221 4.74 10.68 12.64
N ALA A 222 3.83 10.07 13.41
CA ALA A 222 3.13 8.85 12.98
C ALA A 222 2.26 9.11 11.74
N GLU A 223 1.55 10.24 11.69
CA GLU A 223 0.71 10.64 10.55
C GLU A 223 1.55 10.92 9.29
N GLU A 224 2.74 11.52 9.44
CA GLU A 224 3.68 11.77 8.33
C GLU A 224 4.36 10.47 7.80
N ALA A 225 4.47 9.45 8.66
CA ALA A 225 5.12 8.18 8.32
C ALA A 225 4.20 7.19 7.56
N VAL A 226 2.89 7.40 7.59
CA VAL A 226 1.91 6.51 6.95
C VAL A 226 1.42 7.05 5.61
N ASP A 227 0.77 6.20 4.83
CA ASP A 227 0.10 6.64 3.61
C ASP A 227 -1.26 7.30 3.95
N PRO A 228 -1.47 8.56 3.56
CA PRO A 228 -2.72 9.28 3.84
C PRO A 228 -3.95 8.71 3.10
N LEU A 229 -3.77 7.86 2.10
CA LEU A 229 -4.86 7.14 1.43
C LEU A 229 -5.32 5.93 2.25
N THR A 230 -4.43 5.34 3.05
CA THR A 230 -4.71 4.14 3.84
C THR A 230 -4.97 4.46 5.31
N PHE A 231 -4.37 5.53 5.84
CA PHE A 231 -4.53 5.91 7.24
C PHE A 231 -5.25 7.25 7.38
N PHE A 232 -6.17 7.31 8.34
CA PHE A 232 -6.91 8.53 8.63
C PHE A 232 -6.88 8.86 10.12
N ARG A 233 -6.55 10.12 10.44
CA ARG A 233 -6.59 10.62 11.82
C ARG A 233 -8.02 10.93 12.22
N CYS A 234 -8.69 9.97 12.88
CA CYS A 234 -10.10 10.08 13.29
C CYS A 234 -10.31 10.92 14.56
N HIS A 235 -9.29 11.00 15.43
CA HIS A 235 -9.29 11.78 16.66
C HIS A 235 -7.93 12.49 16.87
N LYS A 236 -7.87 13.48 17.77
CA LYS A 236 -6.60 14.18 18.09
C LYS A 236 -5.48 13.21 18.51
N GLY A 237 -5.84 12.09 19.12
CA GLY A 237 -4.92 11.08 19.62
C GLY A 237 -5.07 9.72 18.97
N CYS A 238 -5.80 9.58 17.85
CA CYS A 238 -5.99 8.28 17.19
C CYS A 238 -5.90 8.41 15.66
N LEU A 239 -5.15 7.51 15.05
CA LEU A 239 -4.93 7.35 13.61
C LEU A 239 -5.30 5.92 13.25
N VAL A 240 -6.34 5.72 12.44
CA VAL A 240 -6.85 4.39 12.07
C VAL A 240 -6.41 3.99 10.68
N ASN A 241 -6.22 2.70 10.50
CA ASN A 241 -6.00 2.10 9.18
C ASN A 241 -7.37 1.81 8.55
N LEU A 242 -7.68 2.47 7.44
CA LEU A 242 -8.95 2.34 6.71
C LEU A 242 -9.16 0.92 6.18
N GLU A 243 -8.09 0.20 5.87
CA GLU A 243 -8.12 -1.20 5.44
C GLU A 243 -8.68 -2.14 6.50
N GLN A 244 -8.54 -1.77 7.78
CA GLN A 244 -8.93 -2.60 8.93
C GLN A 244 -10.23 -2.11 9.60
N VAL A 245 -10.94 -1.16 8.98
CA VAL A 245 -12.20 -0.63 9.51
C VAL A 245 -13.36 -1.56 9.19
N ASP A 246 -14.00 -2.10 10.23
CA ASP A 246 -15.19 -2.94 10.09
C ASP A 246 -16.46 -2.10 9.88
N GLY A 247 -16.47 -0.85 10.39
CA GLY A 247 -17.62 0.04 10.29
C GLY A 247 -17.61 1.19 11.29
N ILE A 248 -18.75 1.88 11.40
CA ILE A 248 -18.93 3.02 12.30
C ILE A 248 -20.14 2.74 13.19
N ARG A 249 -19.99 2.93 14.49
CA ARG A 249 -21.07 2.79 15.47
C ARG A 249 -21.15 4.05 16.34
N GLY A 250 -22.16 4.88 16.10
CA GLY A 250 -22.31 6.14 16.84
C GLY A 250 -21.18 7.12 16.57
N ASP A 251 -20.41 7.43 17.59
CA ASP A 251 -19.25 8.31 17.53
C ASP A 251 -17.92 7.51 17.61
N ASP A 252 -17.94 6.23 17.26
CA ASP A 252 -16.76 5.36 17.23
C ASP A 252 -16.58 4.69 15.86
N VAL A 253 -15.32 4.51 15.47
CA VAL A 253 -14.90 3.65 14.36
C VAL A 253 -14.63 2.27 14.95
N ILE A 254 -15.17 1.23 14.35
CA ILE A 254 -14.89 -0.15 14.74
C ILE A 254 -13.74 -0.67 13.87
N VAL A 255 -12.65 -1.09 14.51
CA VAL A 255 -11.44 -1.60 13.88
C VAL A 255 -11.09 -2.94 14.51
N ALA A 256 -11.17 -4.02 13.73
CA ALA A 256 -10.97 -5.39 14.23
C ALA A 256 -11.78 -5.71 15.49
N GLY A 257 -13.03 -5.23 15.54
CA GLY A 257 -13.94 -5.39 16.67
C GLY A 257 -13.75 -4.42 17.84
N GLU A 258 -12.70 -3.62 17.86
CA GLU A 258 -12.42 -2.60 18.88
C GLU A 258 -13.01 -1.24 18.52
N ALA A 259 -13.52 -0.50 19.52
CA ALA A 259 -14.10 0.82 19.32
C ALA A 259 -13.04 1.92 19.49
N VAL A 260 -12.75 2.65 18.42
CA VAL A 260 -11.80 3.76 18.39
C VAL A 260 -12.58 5.10 18.28
N PRO A 261 -12.31 6.10 19.13
CA PRO A 261 -13.09 7.31 19.17
C PRO A 261 -12.97 8.14 17.87
N LEU A 262 -14.12 8.57 17.34
CA LEU A 262 -14.21 9.44 16.17
C LEU A 262 -14.68 10.83 16.59
N SER A 263 -13.83 11.83 16.35
CA SER A 263 -14.19 13.22 16.63
C SER A 263 -15.36 13.69 15.74
N ARG A 264 -16.37 14.32 16.33
CA ARG A 264 -17.54 14.88 15.59
C ARG A 264 -17.11 15.81 14.47
N ALA A 265 -16.10 16.65 14.70
CA ALA A 265 -15.58 17.55 13.69
C ALA A 265 -14.90 16.83 12.49
N ARG A 266 -14.43 15.62 12.69
CA ARG A 266 -13.75 14.81 11.65
C ARG A 266 -14.64 13.75 11.01
N LYS A 267 -15.85 13.54 11.53
CA LYS A 267 -16.76 12.46 11.11
C LYS A 267 -17.07 12.52 9.61
N LYS A 268 -17.38 13.73 9.09
CA LYS A 268 -17.64 13.90 7.65
C LYS A 268 -16.42 13.56 6.81
N ALA A 269 -15.26 14.14 7.13
CA ALA A 269 -14.02 13.90 6.40
C ALA A 269 -13.57 12.42 6.48
N PHE A 270 -13.83 11.76 7.61
CA PHE A 270 -13.59 10.33 7.77
C PHE A 270 -14.46 9.49 6.82
N LEU A 271 -15.77 9.79 6.76
CA LEU A 271 -16.70 9.10 5.86
C LEU A 271 -16.31 9.28 4.39
N ASP A 272 -15.93 10.50 4.02
CA ASP A 272 -15.47 10.79 2.66
C ASP A 272 -14.20 9.99 2.32
N ALA A 273 -13.21 9.96 3.24
CA ALA A 273 -11.98 9.20 3.07
C ALA A 273 -12.24 7.67 3.02
N PHE A 274 -13.12 7.17 3.88
CA PHE A 274 -13.46 5.74 3.92
C PHE A 274 -14.21 5.29 2.65
N ASN A 275 -15.17 6.11 2.16
CA ASN A 275 -15.87 5.82 0.92
C ASN A 275 -14.92 5.86 -0.29
N ASN A 276 -14.00 6.81 -0.34
CA ASN A 276 -12.98 6.86 -1.38
C ASN A 276 -12.10 5.61 -1.35
N TYR A 277 -11.63 5.21 -0.16
CA TYR A 277 -10.85 3.99 0.04
C TYR A 277 -11.58 2.75 -0.48
N ILE A 278 -12.87 2.56 -0.11
CA ILE A 278 -13.68 1.42 -0.58
C ILE A 278 -13.85 1.47 -2.10
N SER A 279 -14.04 2.68 -2.69
CA SER A 279 -14.21 2.84 -4.12
C SER A 279 -12.96 2.53 -4.93
N GLU A 280 -11.77 2.72 -4.34
CA GLU A 280 -10.48 2.40 -4.95
C GLU A 280 -10.10 0.92 -4.81
N VAL A 281 -10.46 0.29 -3.69
CA VAL A 281 -10.12 -1.13 -3.39
C VAL A 281 -11.21 -2.09 -3.89
N GLY A 282 -12.45 -1.61 -4.05
CA GLY A 282 -13.61 -2.41 -4.51
C GLY A 282 -13.75 -2.50 -6.04
N LYS A 283 -12.77 -1.99 -6.79
CA LYS A 283 -12.64 -2.18 -8.23
C LYS A 283 -11.57 -3.23 -8.49
#